data_f0f1a037f7575a36f53f9411878be90d
#
_entry.id   f0f1a037f7575a36f53f9411878be90d
#
_cell.length_a   1.000
_cell.length_b   1.000
_cell.length_c   1.000
_cell.angle_alpha   90.00
_cell.angle_beta   90.00
_cell.angle_gamma   90.00
#
_symmetry.space_group_name_H-M   'P 1'
#
loop_
_entity.id
_entity.type
_entity.pdbx_description
1 polymer ?
#
loop_
_entity_poly.entity_id
_entity_poly.type
_entity_poly.pdbx_seq_one_letter_code
_entity_poly.pdbx_strand_id
1 'polypeptide(L)'
;AVSTNYETVFTEDALDKWIQKLASVSSFAFDTETTSIDYMKAELVGVSFSCEVGKAAYVPLNHDYEGAPTQLHTDYVLQKLRPLLEDSSRTIIGQNLKYDMSVLARYGIGLEGIAFDTMLESYILNSTASRHNLDDLALKYLGHETVHFEDIAGKGAKQVTFNQVVVDIAANYAAEDADISLQLHQALWPRLEEIPSLKSVFSEIELPLVSILSRIERNGVLLDQQLLNEQSKQLEQRLARLEEEAYSLAGEEFNLGSPKQLQKIFFEKLQLPIIKKTPKGQPSTAEPILQELALDYPLPKVILECRGLSKLKSTYTDQLPKQVNGETGRVHTSYHQAVTATGRLSSTNPNLQNIPIRTEEGRRIRKAFVAREGYELIAADYSQIELRIMAHLSEDEGLVTAFRNNLDIHRATAAEVFGRTLEGVLDNERRSAKAINFGLIYGMSAFGLSRQLNIPMKEAQEYIDLYFERYPGVKEYMDRTRIEAAEHGFVETIFGRRLYLPEINASNFQRRQAAERTAINAPMQGSAADIIKRAMIKVDAWLK
;
A
#
# COMPACT_ATOMS: atom_id res chain seq x y z
N ALA A 1 -24.70 -3.54 27.16
CA ALA A 1 -23.59 -2.59 27.21
C ALA A 1 -22.69 -2.98 28.38
N VAL A 2 -21.42 -3.11 28.16
CA VAL A 2 -20.40 -3.32 29.21
C VAL A 2 -20.35 -2.04 30.04
N SER A 3 -20.38 -2.17 31.38
CA SER A 3 -20.19 -1.02 32.26
C SER A 3 -18.72 -0.58 32.19
N THR A 4 -18.46 0.64 31.74
CA THR A 4 -17.11 1.18 31.60
C THR A 4 -16.66 1.89 32.89
N ASN A 5 -15.40 1.70 33.26
CA ASN A 5 -14.72 2.41 34.34
C ASN A 5 -13.34 2.84 33.85
N TYR A 6 -13.28 4.05 33.31
CA TYR A 6 -12.07 4.64 32.76
C TYR A 6 -11.46 5.61 33.76
N GLU A 7 -10.18 5.45 34.06
CA GLU A 7 -9.44 6.20 35.05
C GLU A 7 -8.44 7.16 34.38
N THR A 8 -8.44 8.41 34.79
CA THR A 8 -7.38 9.37 34.44
C THR A 8 -6.33 9.36 35.53
N VAL A 9 -5.09 9.04 35.17
CA VAL A 9 -3.99 8.85 36.12
C VAL A 9 -3.15 10.12 36.24
N PHE A 10 -3.31 10.85 37.34
CA PHE A 10 -2.55 12.08 37.63
C PHE A 10 -1.47 11.93 38.71
N THR A 11 -1.47 10.83 39.45
CA THR A 11 -0.56 10.65 40.60
C THR A 11 0.33 9.44 40.42
N GLU A 12 1.51 9.49 41.03
CA GLU A 12 2.46 8.37 41.06
C GLU A 12 1.86 7.11 41.70
N ASP A 13 1.09 7.27 42.79
CA ASP A 13 0.41 6.14 43.47
C ASP A 13 -0.61 5.44 42.57
N ALA A 14 -1.37 6.21 41.79
CA ALA A 14 -2.32 5.64 40.84
C ALA A 14 -1.60 4.93 39.69
N LEU A 15 -0.52 5.53 39.18
CA LEU A 15 0.34 4.90 38.16
C LEU A 15 0.94 3.58 38.70
N ASP A 16 1.50 3.56 39.90
CA ASP A 16 2.12 2.38 40.49
C ASP A 16 1.10 1.23 40.68
N LYS A 17 -0.14 1.53 41.03
CA LYS A 17 -1.24 0.54 41.08
C LYS A 17 -1.51 -0.07 39.69
N TRP A 18 -1.56 0.75 38.67
CA TRP A 18 -1.73 0.26 37.29
C TRP A 18 -0.54 -0.54 36.82
N ILE A 19 0.71 -0.10 37.08
CA ILE A 19 1.91 -0.88 36.76
C ILE A 19 1.88 -2.26 37.43
N GLN A 20 1.52 -2.34 38.70
CA GLN A 20 1.36 -3.63 39.42
C GLN A 20 0.27 -4.49 38.77
N LYS A 21 -0.87 -3.91 38.40
CA LYS A 21 -1.96 -4.63 37.74
C LYS A 21 -1.51 -5.17 36.37
N LEU A 22 -0.87 -4.33 35.54
CA LEU A 22 -0.32 -4.75 34.23
C LEU A 22 0.77 -5.81 34.40
N ALA A 23 1.62 -5.70 35.43
CA ALA A 23 2.64 -6.69 35.71
C ALA A 23 2.06 -8.04 36.14
N SER A 24 0.86 -8.07 36.73
CA SER A 24 0.20 -9.30 37.21
C SER A 24 -0.50 -10.11 36.12
N VAL A 25 -0.69 -9.54 34.91
CA VAL A 25 -1.36 -10.23 33.79
C VAL A 25 -0.35 -10.60 32.70
N SER A 26 -0.68 -11.62 31.91
CA SER A 26 0.14 -12.05 30.77
C SER A 26 -0.01 -11.14 29.56
N SER A 27 -1.15 -10.47 29.40
CA SER A 27 -1.48 -9.65 28.25
C SER A 27 -2.23 -8.38 28.64
N PHE A 28 -1.99 -7.30 27.91
CA PHE A 28 -2.72 -6.05 28.04
C PHE A 28 -2.73 -5.28 26.72
N ALA A 29 -3.77 -4.45 26.53
CA ALA A 29 -3.82 -3.50 25.43
C ALA A 29 -3.05 -2.22 25.79
N PHE A 30 -2.39 -1.63 24.79
CA PHE A 30 -1.59 -0.42 24.93
C PHE A 30 -1.79 0.46 23.70
N ASP A 31 -1.86 1.78 23.91
CA ASP A 31 -1.98 2.77 22.87
C ASP A 31 -1.29 4.08 23.25
N THR A 32 -0.90 4.90 22.27
CA THR A 32 -0.27 6.20 22.46
C THR A 32 -1.05 7.32 21.81
N GLU A 33 -1.23 8.41 22.54
CA GLU A 33 -1.80 9.65 22.02
C GLU A 33 -0.71 10.66 21.72
N THR A 34 -0.79 11.31 20.56
CA THR A 34 0.30 12.14 20.04
C THR A 34 -0.19 13.41 19.36
N THR A 35 0.76 14.34 19.12
CA THR A 35 0.48 15.61 18.44
C THR A 35 0.31 15.50 16.94
N SER A 36 0.69 14.38 16.30
CA SER A 36 0.74 14.23 14.84
C SER A 36 0.67 12.78 14.40
N ILE A 37 0.08 12.50 13.25
CA ILE A 37 0.15 11.21 12.57
C ILE A 37 1.51 10.93 11.91
N ASP A 38 2.37 11.94 11.77
CA ASP A 38 3.76 11.78 11.30
C ASP A 38 4.64 11.30 12.46
N TYR A 39 4.89 9.99 12.49
CA TYR A 39 5.64 9.34 13.56
C TYR A 39 7.06 9.88 13.77
N MET A 40 7.65 10.56 12.77
CA MET A 40 8.97 11.20 12.90
C MET A 40 8.91 12.57 13.60
N LYS A 41 7.72 13.17 13.71
CA LYS A 41 7.49 14.48 14.34
C LYS A 41 6.56 14.40 15.54
N ALA A 42 5.81 13.31 15.65
CA ALA A 42 4.82 13.11 16.70
C ALA A 42 5.46 13.18 18.08
N GLU A 43 4.94 14.04 18.94
CA GLU A 43 5.28 14.13 20.36
C GLU A 43 4.22 13.39 21.16
N LEU A 44 4.66 12.67 22.20
CA LEU A 44 3.78 11.90 23.05
C LEU A 44 2.96 12.84 23.93
N VAL A 45 1.63 12.74 23.86
CA VAL A 45 0.69 13.51 24.68
C VAL A 45 0.17 12.71 25.86
N GLY A 46 0.06 11.39 25.71
CA GLY A 46 -0.36 10.48 26.74
C GLY A 46 -0.25 9.03 26.32
N VAL A 47 -0.46 8.14 27.27
CA VAL A 47 -0.53 6.69 27.02
C VAL A 47 -1.78 6.11 27.68
N SER A 48 -2.36 5.09 27.05
CA SER A 48 -3.51 4.38 27.59
C SER A 48 -3.27 2.88 27.59
N PHE A 49 -3.95 2.18 28.49
CA PHE A 49 -3.84 0.75 28.62
C PHE A 49 -5.09 0.12 29.23
N SER A 50 -5.34 -1.13 28.86
CA SER A 50 -6.44 -1.95 29.38
C SER A 50 -5.98 -3.41 29.52
N CYS A 51 -6.35 -4.06 30.60
CA CYS A 51 -6.12 -5.50 30.80
C CYS A 51 -7.40 -6.25 31.23
N GLU A 52 -8.51 -5.56 31.30
CA GLU A 52 -9.82 -6.11 31.65
C GLU A 52 -10.90 -5.32 30.91
N VAL A 53 -11.80 -6.02 30.22
CA VAL A 53 -12.87 -5.39 29.44
C VAL A 53 -13.68 -4.41 30.29
N GLY A 54 -13.89 -3.22 29.77
CA GLY A 54 -14.61 -2.14 30.44
C GLY A 54 -13.75 -1.38 31.48
N LYS A 55 -12.47 -1.73 31.65
CA LYS A 55 -11.55 -1.05 32.59
C LYS A 55 -10.27 -0.64 31.87
N ALA A 56 -10.07 0.65 31.73
CA ALA A 56 -8.90 1.21 31.10
C ALA A 56 -8.39 2.45 31.85
N ALA A 57 -7.18 2.85 31.58
CA ALA A 57 -6.61 4.07 32.12
C ALA A 57 -5.93 4.89 31.02
N TYR A 58 -5.98 6.18 31.21
CA TYR A 58 -5.21 7.17 30.46
C TYR A 58 -4.25 7.92 31.38
N VAL A 59 -3.01 8.02 30.99
CA VAL A 59 -1.98 8.82 31.68
C VAL A 59 -1.67 10.04 30.83
N PRO A 60 -2.24 11.23 31.13
CA PRO A 60 -1.89 12.47 30.43
C PRO A 60 -0.46 12.88 30.77
N LEU A 61 0.28 13.37 29.76
CA LEU A 61 1.71 13.71 29.89
C LEU A 61 2.00 15.15 29.41
N ASN A 62 1.48 15.53 28.25
CA ASN A 62 1.85 16.79 27.59
C ASN A 62 0.63 17.52 27.00
N HIS A 63 -0.49 17.57 27.72
CA HIS A 63 -1.55 18.51 27.40
C HIS A 63 -1.11 19.92 27.82
N ASP A 64 -1.24 20.90 26.90
CA ASP A 64 -0.70 22.24 27.05
C ASP A 64 -1.71 23.37 26.74
N TYR A 65 -3.02 23.04 26.76
CA TYR A 65 -4.07 24.05 26.65
C TYR A 65 -4.16 24.93 27.93
N GLU A 66 -4.73 26.12 27.82
CA GLU A 66 -4.90 27.02 28.95
C GLU A 66 -5.78 26.39 30.06
N GLY A 67 -5.23 26.28 31.27
CA GLY A 67 -5.89 25.61 32.39
C GLY A 67 -5.74 24.09 32.44
N ALA A 68 -4.83 23.50 31.67
CA ALA A 68 -4.54 22.09 31.76
C ALA A 68 -4.12 21.70 33.19
N PRO A 69 -4.60 20.56 33.70
CA PRO A 69 -4.23 20.09 35.04
C PRO A 69 -2.75 19.71 35.11
N THR A 70 -2.20 19.67 36.31
CA THR A 70 -0.84 19.14 36.52
C THR A 70 -0.79 17.66 36.14
N GLN A 71 0.16 17.29 35.30
CA GLN A 71 0.34 15.95 34.74
C GLN A 71 1.63 15.33 35.27
N LEU A 72 1.73 14.01 35.17
CA LEU A 72 2.97 13.30 35.48
C LEU A 72 4.04 13.60 34.43
N HIS A 73 5.30 13.62 34.88
CA HIS A 73 6.42 13.86 33.98
C HIS A 73 6.63 12.69 33.01
N THR A 74 6.76 12.99 31.72
CA THR A 74 6.87 11.98 30.65
C THR A 74 7.98 10.96 30.92
N ASP A 75 9.18 11.42 31.24
CA ASP A 75 10.33 10.52 31.49
C ASP A 75 10.08 9.60 32.68
N TYR A 76 9.42 10.08 33.74
CA TYR A 76 9.06 9.26 34.89
C TYR A 76 8.08 8.15 34.52
N VAL A 77 7.02 8.48 33.81
CA VAL A 77 6.01 7.50 33.38
C VAL A 77 6.62 6.47 32.43
N LEU A 78 7.39 6.93 31.45
CA LEU A 78 8.05 6.05 30.50
C LEU A 78 9.08 5.14 31.17
N GLN A 79 9.83 5.63 32.16
CA GLN A 79 10.75 4.82 32.92
C GLN A 79 10.02 3.70 33.70
N LYS A 80 8.86 3.99 34.28
CA LYS A 80 8.02 3.02 34.98
C LYS A 80 7.41 1.97 34.04
N LEU A 81 6.99 2.36 32.83
CA LEU A 81 6.42 1.46 31.82
C LEU A 81 7.48 0.63 31.09
N ARG A 82 8.71 1.13 30.97
CA ARG A 82 9.80 0.48 30.23
C ARG A 82 9.94 -1.03 30.51
N PRO A 83 9.97 -1.50 31.79
CA PRO A 83 10.12 -2.92 32.08
C PRO A 83 8.98 -3.80 31.55
N LEU A 84 7.79 -3.22 31.32
CA LEU A 84 6.64 -3.92 30.76
C LEU A 84 6.66 -3.90 29.23
N LEU A 85 7.07 -2.77 28.62
CA LEU A 85 7.06 -2.56 27.18
C LEU A 85 8.23 -3.26 26.47
N GLU A 86 9.38 -3.37 27.14
CA GLU A 86 10.61 -4.01 26.62
C GLU A 86 10.70 -5.51 26.99
N ASP A 87 9.72 -6.07 27.68
CA ASP A 87 9.68 -7.49 28.05
C ASP A 87 9.06 -8.31 26.90
N SER A 88 9.90 -8.99 26.13
CA SER A 88 9.48 -9.84 25.03
C SER A 88 8.63 -11.07 25.44
N SER A 89 8.60 -11.41 26.75
CA SER A 89 7.75 -12.49 27.26
C SER A 89 6.31 -12.08 27.49
N ARG A 90 6.01 -10.78 27.46
CA ARG A 90 4.67 -10.24 27.61
C ARG A 90 3.94 -10.16 26.29
N THR A 91 2.62 -10.19 26.37
CA THR A 91 1.73 -10.08 25.22
C THR A 91 1.12 -8.68 25.18
N ILE A 92 1.57 -7.85 24.25
CA ILE A 92 1.00 -6.51 24.01
C ILE A 92 0.01 -6.60 22.85
N ILE A 93 -1.18 -6.07 23.07
CA ILE A 93 -2.29 -5.95 22.13
C ILE A 93 -2.45 -4.48 21.76
N GLY A 94 -2.77 -4.15 20.52
CA GLY A 94 -3.12 -2.79 20.14
C GLY A 94 -3.63 -2.68 18.72
N GLN A 95 -3.90 -1.48 18.30
CA GLN A 95 -4.39 -1.13 16.96
C GLN A 95 -3.30 -0.38 16.18
N ASN A 96 -2.74 -0.98 15.12
CA ASN A 96 -1.66 -0.36 14.34
C ASN A 96 -0.40 -0.04 15.17
N LEU A 97 0.02 -1.00 15.99
CA LEU A 97 1.15 -0.91 16.94
C LEU A 97 2.49 -0.48 16.31
N LYS A 98 2.63 -0.58 14.99
CA LYS A 98 3.79 -0.05 14.28
C LYS A 98 3.98 1.45 14.51
N TYR A 99 2.88 2.20 14.60
CA TYR A 99 2.91 3.63 14.89
C TYR A 99 3.43 3.88 16.31
N ASP A 100 2.84 3.22 17.31
CA ASP A 100 3.23 3.36 18.72
C ASP A 100 4.68 2.97 18.95
N MET A 101 5.12 1.87 18.34
CA MET A 101 6.52 1.44 18.34
C MET A 101 7.45 2.53 17.78
N SER A 102 7.05 3.20 16.71
CA SER A 102 7.86 4.24 16.07
C SER A 102 7.93 5.51 16.93
N VAL A 103 6.83 5.88 17.57
CA VAL A 103 6.77 7.01 18.51
C VAL A 103 7.62 6.72 19.75
N LEU A 104 7.42 5.58 20.41
CA LEU A 104 8.18 5.19 21.62
C LEU A 104 9.69 5.09 21.36
N ALA A 105 10.08 4.65 20.18
CA ALA A 105 11.50 4.58 19.81
C ALA A 105 12.20 5.96 19.83
N ARG A 106 11.48 7.07 19.63
CA ARG A 106 12.02 8.43 19.76
C ARG A 106 12.35 8.79 21.21
N TYR A 107 11.68 8.13 22.16
CA TYR A 107 11.95 8.25 23.61
C TYR A 107 12.90 7.15 24.12
N GLY A 108 13.54 6.42 23.21
CA GLY A 108 14.51 5.36 23.55
C GLY A 108 13.86 4.12 24.18
N ILE A 109 12.58 3.86 23.91
CA ILE A 109 11.86 2.67 24.39
C ILE A 109 11.61 1.72 23.23
N GLY A 110 12.02 0.46 23.39
CA GLY A 110 11.68 -0.64 22.52
C GLY A 110 10.31 -1.22 22.90
N LEU A 111 9.41 -1.36 21.94
CA LEU A 111 8.17 -2.09 22.14
C LEU A 111 8.38 -3.53 21.66
N GLU A 112 8.67 -4.47 22.60
CA GLU A 112 9.14 -5.81 22.23
C GLU A 112 8.04 -6.88 22.25
N GLY A 113 7.15 -6.86 23.19
CA GLY A 113 6.13 -7.91 23.38
C GLY A 113 4.91 -7.82 22.44
N ILE A 114 5.04 -7.28 21.23
CA ILE A 114 3.92 -7.20 20.28
C ILE A 114 3.50 -8.60 19.88
N ALA A 115 2.30 -9.00 20.26
CA ALA A 115 1.75 -10.30 19.93
C ALA A 115 0.46 -10.20 19.08
N PHE A 116 -0.30 -9.11 19.22
CA PHE A 116 -1.56 -8.95 18.54
C PHE A 116 -1.79 -7.51 18.10
N ASP A 117 -2.06 -7.33 16.82
CA ASP A 117 -2.45 -6.06 16.22
C ASP A 117 -3.83 -6.24 15.58
N THR A 118 -4.85 -5.59 16.13
CA THR A 118 -6.24 -5.77 15.74
C THR A 118 -6.53 -5.32 14.32
N MET A 119 -5.77 -4.34 13.80
CA MET A 119 -5.80 -3.97 12.38
C MET A 119 -5.36 -5.14 11.50
N LEU A 120 -4.25 -5.81 11.86
CA LEU A 120 -3.73 -6.95 11.11
C LEU A 120 -4.61 -8.19 11.28
N GLU A 121 -5.15 -8.47 12.47
CA GLU A 121 -6.10 -9.56 12.70
C GLU A 121 -7.31 -9.43 11.76
N SER A 122 -7.93 -8.26 11.72
CA SER A 122 -9.06 -7.98 10.84
C SER A 122 -8.68 -8.07 9.36
N TYR A 123 -7.52 -7.54 9.00
CA TYR A 123 -7.05 -7.58 7.62
C TYR A 123 -6.81 -9.00 7.12
N ILE A 124 -6.21 -9.87 7.94
CA ILE A 124 -5.96 -11.27 7.60
C ILE A 124 -7.27 -12.07 7.53
N LEU A 125 -8.23 -11.80 8.42
CA LEU A 125 -9.55 -12.41 8.35
C LEU A 125 -10.28 -12.08 7.06
N ASN A 126 -10.27 -10.83 6.62
CA ASN A 126 -10.86 -10.40 5.35
C ASN A 126 -10.34 -9.02 4.93
N SER A 127 -9.38 -9.00 4.02
CA SER A 127 -8.69 -7.79 3.55
C SER A 127 -9.59 -6.72 2.89
N THR A 128 -10.80 -7.08 2.50
CA THR A 128 -11.74 -6.18 1.80
C THR A 128 -12.98 -5.83 2.62
N ALA A 129 -13.09 -6.32 3.85
CA ALA A 129 -14.32 -6.22 4.62
C ALA A 129 -14.57 -4.86 5.28
N SER A 130 -13.53 -4.07 5.51
CA SER A 130 -13.59 -2.74 6.14
C SER A 130 -12.32 -1.94 5.83
N ARG A 131 -12.21 -0.74 6.38
CA ARG A 131 -10.97 0.06 6.34
C ARG A 131 -9.94 -0.40 7.38
N HIS A 132 -10.29 -1.33 8.25
CA HIS A 132 -9.46 -1.86 9.33
C HIS A 132 -9.02 -0.81 10.36
N ASN A 133 -9.67 0.36 10.42
CA ASN A 133 -9.50 1.33 11.50
C ASN A 133 -10.34 0.92 12.73
N LEU A 134 -9.99 1.47 13.89
CA LEU A 134 -10.61 1.10 15.15
C LEU A 134 -12.13 1.29 15.14
N ASP A 135 -12.62 2.44 14.66
CA ASP A 135 -14.05 2.78 14.62
C ASP A 135 -14.86 1.79 13.77
N ASP A 136 -14.43 1.54 12.52
CA ASP A 136 -15.10 0.60 11.63
C ASP A 136 -15.11 -0.82 12.22
N LEU A 137 -14.03 -1.22 12.90
CA LEU A 137 -13.92 -2.53 13.55
C LEU A 137 -14.80 -2.64 14.78
N ALA A 138 -14.83 -1.62 15.64
CA ALA A 138 -15.69 -1.58 16.83
C ALA A 138 -17.15 -1.68 16.44
N LEU A 139 -17.58 -0.88 15.46
CA LEU A 139 -18.96 -0.95 14.96
C LEU A 139 -19.30 -2.32 14.40
N LYS A 140 -18.41 -2.89 13.59
CA LYS A 140 -18.65 -4.15 12.88
C LYS A 140 -18.66 -5.37 13.80
N TYR A 141 -17.70 -5.48 14.71
CA TYR A 141 -17.47 -6.69 15.48
C TYR A 141 -18.05 -6.63 16.90
N LEU A 142 -18.17 -5.41 17.47
CA LEU A 142 -18.68 -5.20 18.82
C LEU A 142 -20.05 -4.51 18.83
N GLY A 143 -20.51 -3.94 17.69
CA GLY A 143 -21.73 -3.14 17.63
C GLY A 143 -21.62 -1.85 18.46
N HIS A 144 -20.40 -1.36 18.67
CA HIS A 144 -20.07 -0.18 19.45
C HIS A 144 -19.66 0.99 18.54
N GLU A 145 -20.30 2.13 18.71
CA GLU A 145 -19.90 3.39 18.10
C GLU A 145 -18.90 4.08 19.04
N THR A 146 -17.66 4.21 18.58
CA THR A 146 -16.58 4.90 19.31
C THR A 146 -16.71 6.41 19.20
N VAL A 147 -16.06 7.11 20.11
CA VAL A 147 -15.86 8.57 19.98
C VAL A 147 -14.85 8.82 18.87
N HIS A 148 -15.24 9.59 17.84
CA HIS A 148 -14.30 9.91 16.75
C HIS A 148 -13.39 11.07 17.14
N PHE A 149 -12.13 11.03 16.65
CA PHE A 149 -11.17 12.13 16.88
C PHE A 149 -11.71 13.49 16.47
N GLU A 150 -12.45 13.56 15.36
CA GLU A 150 -13.06 14.81 14.89
C GLU A 150 -14.13 15.39 15.85
N ASP A 151 -14.74 14.57 16.69
CA ASP A 151 -15.76 15.00 17.66
C ASP A 151 -15.11 15.68 18.88
N ILE A 152 -13.87 15.31 19.21
CA ILE A 152 -13.12 15.90 20.34
C ILE A 152 -12.15 17.01 19.93
N ALA A 153 -11.59 16.95 18.72
CA ALA A 153 -10.59 17.87 18.22
C ALA A 153 -11.10 18.86 17.17
N GLY A 154 -12.33 18.68 16.68
CA GLY A 154 -12.91 19.50 15.60
C GLY A 154 -12.47 19.05 14.20
N LYS A 155 -12.95 19.76 13.16
CA LYS A 155 -12.79 19.37 11.75
C LYS A 155 -12.13 20.45 10.90
N GLY A 156 -11.35 20.00 9.89
CA GLY A 156 -10.76 20.88 8.88
C GLY A 156 -9.78 21.90 9.46
N ALA A 157 -9.83 23.14 8.99
CA ALA A 157 -8.89 24.20 9.39
C ALA A 157 -9.00 24.63 10.87
N LYS A 158 -10.04 24.19 11.57
CA LYS A 158 -10.24 24.48 13.02
C LYS A 158 -9.89 23.28 13.90
N GLN A 159 -9.46 22.18 13.31
CA GLN A 159 -9.06 20.99 14.06
C GLN A 159 -7.81 21.31 14.87
N VAL A 160 -7.86 21.00 16.16
CA VAL A 160 -6.72 21.13 17.07
C VAL A 160 -5.95 19.82 17.16
N THR A 161 -4.71 19.89 17.61
CA THR A 161 -3.90 18.72 17.94
C THR A 161 -4.34 18.11 19.28
N PHE A 162 -4.05 16.84 19.52
CA PHE A 162 -4.55 16.12 20.70
C PHE A 162 -4.14 16.77 22.03
N ASN A 163 -2.95 17.37 22.11
CA ASN A 163 -2.46 18.11 23.28
C ASN A 163 -3.31 19.33 23.64
N GLN A 164 -4.11 19.84 22.71
CA GLN A 164 -5.06 20.95 22.92
C GLN A 164 -6.47 20.49 23.30
N VAL A 165 -6.72 19.17 23.30
CA VAL A 165 -8.00 18.61 23.75
C VAL A 165 -8.02 18.58 25.28
N VAL A 166 -9.15 19.00 25.90
CA VAL A 166 -9.35 18.97 27.35
C VAL A 166 -9.17 17.56 27.89
N VAL A 167 -8.36 17.38 28.96
CA VAL A 167 -7.97 16.08 29.49
C VAL A 167 -9.15 15.18 29.81
N ASP A 168 -10.24 15.69 30.37
CA ASP A 168 -11.42 14.87 30.71
C ASP A 168 -12.06 14.23 29.48
N ILE A 169 -12.03 14.94 28.34
CA ILE A 169 -12.51 14.43 27.05
C ILE A 169 -11.48 13.49 26.44
N ALA A 170 -10.21 13.89 26.42
CA ALA A 170 -9.11 13.11 25.90
C ALA A 170 -8.93 11.78 26.63
N ALA A 171 -9.11 11.76 27.95
CA ALA A 171 -8.99 10.55 28.77
C ALA A 171 -10.06 9.52 28.44
N ASN A 172 -11.30 9.95 28.22
CA ASN A 172 -12.36 9.01 27.81
C ASN A 172 -12.07 8.42 26.43
N TYR A 173 -11.65 9.24 25.46
CA TYR A 173 -11.27 8.83 24.12
C TYR A 173 -10.12 7.81 24.16
N ALA A 174 -8.99 8.16 24.77
CA ALA A 174 -7.80 7.32 24.80
C ALA A 174 -8.00 6.02 25.60
N ALA A 175 -8.73 6.07 26.72
CA ALA A 175 -9.07 4.86 27.48
C ALA A 175 -10.04 3.94 26.72
N GLU A 176 -10.98 4.51 25.96
CA GLU A 176 -11.86 3.76 25.08
C GLU A 176 -11.05 3.02 24.00
N ASP A 177 -10.07 3.68 23.35
CA ASP A 177 -9.24 3.08 22.31
C ASP A 177 -8.47 1.86 22.81
N ALA A 178 -7.89 1.93 24.01
CA ALA A 178 -7.23 0.78 24.65
C ALA A 178 -8.20 -0.35 25.01
N ASP A 179 -9.37 -0.04 25.58
CA ASP A 179 -10.39 -1.03 25.93
C ASP A 179 -10.98 -1.70 24.69
N ILE A 180 -11.32 -0.91 23.67
CA ILE A 180 -11.85 -1.43 22.40
C ILE A 180 -10.81 -2.29 21.68
N SER A 181 -9.53 -1.92 21.70
CA SER A 181 -8.47 -2.78 21.15
C SER A 181 -8.41 -4.14 21.85
N LEU A 182 -8.55 -4.19 23.17
CA LEU A 182 -8.63 -5.45 23.92
C LEU A 182 -9.87 -6.26 23.53
N GLN A 183 -11.04 -5.64 23.46
CA GLN A 183 -12.31 -6.30 23.09
C GLN A 183 -12.26 -6.81 21.64
N LEU A 184 -11.71 -6.04 20.71
CA LEU A 184 -11.53 -6.44 19.31
C LEU A 184 -10.64 -7.67 19.19
N HIS A 185 -9.50 -7.70 19.90
CA HIS A 185 -8.66 -8.88 19.93
C HIS A 185 -9.44 -10.13 20.41
N GLN A 186 -10.19 -10.01 21.49
CA GLN A 186 -11.02 -11.10 22.00
C GLN A 186 -12.11 -11.57 21.02
N ALA A 187 -12.59 -10.68 20.16
CA ALA A 187 -13.59 -10.99 19.13
C ALA A 187 -12.98 -11.55 17.82
N LEU A 188 -11.78 -11.10 17.44
CA LEU A 188 -11.15 -11.42 16.16
C LEU A 188 -10.26 -12.66 16.24
N TRP A 189 -9.44 -12.77 17.30
CA TRP A 189 -8.45 -13.83 17.42
C TRP A 189 -9.02 -15.23 17.38
N PRO A 190 -10.12 -15.58 18.10
CA PRO A 190 -10.71 -16.91 18.00
C PRO A 190 -11.11 -17.28 16.58
N ARG A 191 -11.66 -16.34 15.81
CA ARG A 191 -12.04 -16.56 14.40
C ARG A 191 -10.83 -16.81 13.50
N LEU A 192 -9.72 -16.14 13.78
CA LEU A 192 -8.47 -16.30 13.03
C LEU A 192 -7.82 -17.63 13.41
N GLU A 193 -7.87 -18.01 14.68
CA GLU A 193 -7.32 -19.25 15.21
C GLU A 193 -8.04 -20.50 14.69
N GLU A 194 -9.34 -20.41 14.39
CA GLU A 194 -10.12 -21.47 13.74
C GLU A 194 -9.60 -21.82 12.33
N ILE A 195 -8.81 -20.93 11.69
CA ILE A 195 -8.29 -21.11 10.34
C ILE A 195 -6.75 -21.16 10.40
N PRO A 196 -6.14 -22.36 10.51
CA PRO A 196 -4.70 -22.51 10.74
C PRO A 196 -3.81 -21.78 9.71
N SER A 197 -4.24 -21.73 8.44
CA SER A 197 -3.50 -21.02 7.39
C SER A 197 -3.47 -19.52 7.63
N LEU A 198 -4.57 -18.90 8.05
CA LEU A 198 -4.61 -17.48 8.37
C LEU A 198 -3.82 -17.16 9.63
N LYS A 199 -3.89 -18.04 10.66
CA LYS A 199 -3.06 -17.92 11.86
C LYS A 199 -1.57 -17.93 11.51
N SER A 200 -1.13 -18.84 10.62
CA SER A 200 0.26 -18.89 10.13
C SER A 200 0.64 -17.61 9.37
N VAL A 201 -0.20 -17.12 8.46
CA VAL A 201 0.04 -15.85 7.74
C VAL A 201 0.18 -14.68 8.71
N PHE A 202 -0.68 -14.61 9.73
CA PHE A 202 -0.60 -13.57 10.77
C PHE A 202 0.71 -13.66 11.54
N SER A 203 1.00 -14.83 12.14
CA SER A 203 2.11 -15.01 13.09
C SER A 203 3.48 -15.10 12.44
N GLU A 204 3.58 -15.62 11.20
CA GLU A 204 4.87 -15.86 10.53
C GLU A 204 5.21 -14.81 9.47
N ILE A 205 4.22 -14.04 8.99
CA ILE A 205 4.43 -13.07 7.91
C ILE A 205 4.12 -11.66 8.37
N GLU A 206 2.87 -11.38 8.81
CA GLU A 206 2.45 -10.00 9.06
C GLU A 206 3.00 -9.43 10.38
N LEU A 207 2.86 -10.17 11.47
CA LEU A 207 3.29 -9.70 12.78
C LEU A 207 4.81 -9.43 12.86
N PRO A 208 5.69 -10.32 12.38
CA PRO A 208 7.13 -10.05 12.39
C PRO A 208 7.55 -8.83 11.59
N LEU A 209 6.77 -8.47 10.55
CA LEU A 209 7.04 -7.29 9.73
C LEU A 209 6.79 -5.96 10.47
N VAL A 210 5.97 -5.92 11.51
CA VAL A 210 5.67 -4.69 12.25
C VAL A 210 6.96 -4.00 12.71
N SER A 211 7.83 -4.72 13.41
CA SER A 211 9.11 -4.18 13.90
C SER A 211 10.09 -3.85 12.78
N ILE A 212 10.10 -4.66 11.74
CA ILE A 212 10.98 -4.47 10.57
C ILE A 212 10.58 -3.20 9.82
N LEU A 213 9.30 -3.04 9.53
CA LEU A 213 8.79 -1.85 8.83
C LEU A 213 8.99 -0.58 9.66
N SER A 214 8.70 -0.61 10.96
CA SER A 214 8.98 0.52 11.87
C SER A 214 10.45 0.95 11.79
N ARG A 215 11.40 0.01 11.77
CA ARG A 215 12.83 0.31 11.65
C ARG A 215 13.20 0.85 10.28
N ILE A 216 12.68 0.26 9.19
CA ILE A 216 12.93 0.73 7.82
C ILE A 216 12.41 2.16 7.66
N GLU A 217 11.20 2.44 8.13
CA GLU A 217 10.58 3.76 8.07
C GLU A 217 11.39 4.80 8.85
N ARG A 218 11.81 4.50 10.08
CA ARG A 218 12.63 5.39 10.91
C ARG A 218 14.05 5.59 10.37
N ASN A 219 14.61 4.58 9.71
CA ASN A 219 15.90 4.72 9.02
C ASN A 219 15.80 5.68 7.84
N GLY A 220 14.69 5.67 7.12
CA GLY A 220 14.48 6.53 5.97
C GLY A 220 15.49 6.32 4.84
N VAL A 221 15.41 7.16 3.82
CA VAL A 221 16.27 7.12 2.64
C VAL A 221 16.89 8.50 2.37
N LEU A 222 18.16 8.52 2.00
CA LEU A 222 18.90 9.74 1.69
C LEU A 222 18.63 10.18 0.25
N LEU A 223 18.41 11.49 0.07
CA LEU A 223 18.23 12.11 -1.24
C LEU A 223 19.35 13.10 -1.57
N ASP A 224 19.83 13.06 -2.79
CA ASP A 224 20.57 14.15 -3.40
C ASP A 224 19.61 15.26 -3.81
N GLN A 225 19.38 16.20 -2.90
CA GLN A 225 18.47 17.32 -3.11
C GLN A 225 18.98 18.28 -4.21
N GLN A 226 20.31 18.41 -4.35
CA GLN A 226 20.89 19.25 -5.39
C GLN A 226 20.55 18.72 -6.77
N LEU A 227 20.73 17.41 -6.99
CA LEU A 227 20.39 16.75 -8.25
C LEU A 227 18.91 16.93 -8.60
N LEU A 228 18.00 16.79 -7.63
CA LEU A 228 16.56 17.00 -7.85
C LEU A 228 16.24 18.46 -8.19
N ASN A 229 16.86 19.42 -7.52
CA ASN A 229 16.65 20.84 -7.79
C ASN A 229 17.18 21.24 -9.18
N GLU A 230 18.33 20.72 -9.60
CA GLU A 230 18.87 20.94 -10.94
C GLU A 230 17.95 20.32 -12.00
N GLN A 231 17.46 19.12 -11.78
CA GLN A 231 16.50 18.47 -12.68
C GLN A 231 15.19 19.25 -12.74
N SER A 232 14.67 19.77 -11.62
CA SER A 232 13.47 20.59 -11.59
C SER A 232 13.57 21.82 -12.50
N LYS A 233 14.71 22.54 -12.44
CA LYS A 233 14.97 23.70 -13.33
C LYS A 233 15.02 23.30 -14.81
N GLN A 234 15.61 22.15 -15.14
CA GLN A 234 15.66 21.67 -16.52
C GLN A 234 14.27 21.26 -17.03
N LEU A 235 13.46 20.61 -16.17
CA LEU A 235 12.07 20.27 -16.50
C LEU A 235 11.22 21.53 -16.72
N GLU A 236 11.40 22.56 -15.90
CA GLU A 236 10.73 23.84 -16.07
C GLU A 236 11.03 24.50 -17.42
N GLN A 237 12.30 24.55 -17.81
CA GLN A 237 12.71 25.08 -19.11
C GLN A 237 12.13 24.26 -20.28
N ARG A 238 12.09 22.94 -20.16
CA ARG A 238 11.51 22.07 -21.19
C ARG A 238 9.99 22.25 -21.27
N LEU A 239 9.31 22.35 -20.14
CA LEU A 239 7.86 22.61 -20.08
C LEU A 239 7.52 23.95 -20.74
N ALA A 240 8.28 25.01 -20.49
CA ALA A 240 8.07 26.31 -21.14
C ALA A 240 8.19 26.21 -22.67
N ARG A 241 9.20 25.50 -23.20
CA ARG A 241 9.33 25.27 -24.66
C ARG A 241 8.16 24.48 -25.25
N LEU A 242 7.70 23.43 -24.55
CA LEU A 242 6.56 22.63 -24.99
C LEU A 242 5.26 23.44 -24.94
N GLU A 243 5.13 24.37 -24.01
CA GLU A 243 3.99 25.29 -23.93
C GLU A 243 3.98 26.24 -25.13
N GLU A 244 5.10 26.84 -25.49
CA GLU A 244 5.25 27.67 -26.70
C GLU A 244 4.94 26.87 -27.97
N GLU A 245 5.44 25.63 -28.07
CA GLU A 245 5.14 24.72 -29.17
C GLU A 245 3.64 24.40 -29.26
N ALA A 246 3.00 24.11 -28.12
CA ALA A 246 1.57 23.87 -28.05
C ALA A 246 0.75 25.07 -28.52
N TYR A 247 1.14 26.30 -28.11
CA TYR A 247 0.49 27.54 -28.57
C TYR A 247 0.65 27.75 -30.08
N SER A 248 1.84 27.48 -30.58
CA SER A 248 2.10 27.56 -32.04
C SER A 248 1.23 26.58 -32.82
N LEU A 249 1.11 25.34 -32.36
CA LEU A 249 0.27 24.31 -32.99
C LEU A 249 -1.23 24.58 -32.86
N ALA A 250 -1.66 25.19 -31.78
CA ALA A 250 -3.06 25.55 -31.55
C ALA A 250 -3.43 26.89 -32.22
N GLY A 251 -2.42 27.75 -32.50
CA GLY A 251 -2.62 29.10 -33.03
C GLY A 251 -3.21 30.09 -32.01
N GLU A 252 -3.14 29.78 -30.72
CA GLU A 252 -3.54 30.65 -29.59
C GLU A 252 -2.97 30.13 -28.28
N GLU A 253 -2.85 30.99 -27.27
CA GLU A 253 -2.50 30.63 -25.91
C GLU A 253 -3.71 30.00 -25.21
N PHE A 254 -3.48 28.94 -24.43
CA PHE A 254 -4.48 28.26 -23.64
C PHE A 254 -3.86 27.50 -22.45
N ASN A 255 -4.66 27.13 -21.47
CA ASN A 255 -4.16 26.33 -20.36
C ASN A 255 -4.10 24.85 -20.75
N LEU A 256 -2.87 24.31 -20.91
CA LEU A 256 -2.60 22.91 -21.27
C LEU A 256 -3.11 21.91 -20.24
N GLY A 257 -3.27 22.33 -18.96
CA GLY A 257 -3.84 21.54 -17.88
C GLY A 257 -5.37 21.54 -17.85
N SER A 258 -6.06 22.38 -18.63
CA SER A 258 -7.51 22.49 -18.60
C SER A 258 -8.20 21.56 -19.61
N PRO A 259 -8.90 20.48 -19.16
CA PRO A 259 -9.62 19.60 -20.07
C PRO A 259 -10.64 20.34 -20.95
N LYS A 260 -11.28 21.38 -20.41
CA LYS A 260 -12.28 22.18 -21.13
C LYS A 260 -11.67 22.99 -22.28
N GLN A 261 -10.50 23.60 -22.04
CA GLN A 261 -9.79 24.35 -23.08
C GLN A 261 -9.22 23.41 -24.14
N LEU A 262 -8.66 22.27 -23.72
CA LEU A 262 -8.20 21.22 -24.65
C LEU A 262 -9.32 20.70 -25.55
N GLN A 263 -10.52 20.48 -25.00
CA GLN A 263 -11.69 20.07 -25.80
C GLN A 263 -12.01 21.10 -26.89
N LYS A 264 -12.01 22.40 -26.54
CA LYS A 264 -12.25 23.48 -27.49
C LYS A 264 -11.18 23.51 -28.59
N ILE A 265 -9.89 23.44 -28.21
CA ILE A 265 -8.78 23.45 -29.18
C ILE A 265 -8.83 22.21 -30.08
N PHE A 266 -8.93 21.01 -29.52
CA PHE A 266 -8.86 19.77 -30.29
C PHE A 266 -10.07 19.57 -31.21
N PHE A 267 -11.27 19.71 -30.66
CA PHE A 267 -12.49 19.25 -31.34
C PHE A 267 -13.30 20.36 -32.02
N GLU A 268 -13.20 21.60 -31.54
CA GLU A 268 -13.88 22.73 -32.16
C GLU A 268 -12.97 23.48 -33.15
N LYS A 269 -11.74 23.81 -32.74
CA LYS A 269 -10.79 24.60 -33.55
C LYS A 269 -10.05 23.75 -34.59
N LEU A 270 -9.35 22.69 -34.12
CA LEU A 270 -8.54 21.82 -34.98
C LEU A 270 -9.35 20.67 -35.59
N GLN A 271 -10.60 20.50 -35.21
CA GLN A 271 -11.52 19.49 -35.72
C GLN A 271 -10.98 18.07 -35.74
N LEU A 272 -10.20 17.71 -34.68
CA LEU A 272 -9.72 16.34 -34.53
C LEU A 272 -10.86 15.35 -34.30
N PRO A 273 -10.72 14.07 -34.67
CA PRO A 273 -11.77 13.08 -34.52
C PRO A 273 -12.07 12.83 -33.02
N ILE A 274 -13.36 12.74 -32.68
CA ILE A 274 -13.83 12.40 -31.35
C ILE A 274 -13.84 10.88 -31.20
N ILE A 275 -12.81 10.33 -30.55
CA ILE A 275 -12.65 8.89 -30.35
C ILE A 275 -13.61 8.38 -29.26
N LYS A 276 -13.76 9.15 -28.16
CA LYS A 276 -14.58 8.76 -27.01
C LYS A 276 -15.19 9.98 -26.34
N LYS A 277 -16.39 9.82 -25.79
CA LYS A 277 -17.05 10.82 -24.94
C LYS A 277 -17.00 10.42 -23.47
N THR A 278 -17.01 11.41 -22.60
CA THR A 278 -17.16 11.23 -21.14
C THR A 278 -18.60 10.82 -20.81
N PRO A 279 -18.89 10.31 -19.60
CA PRO A 279 -20.25 10.01 -19.17
C PRO A 279 -21.23 11.21 -19.27
N LYS A 280 -20.71 12.43 -19.25
CA LYS A 280 -21.48 13.69 -19.43
C LYS A 280 -21.62 14.11 -20.90
N GLY A 281 -21.24 13.25 -21.85
CA GLY A 281 -21.39 13.49 -23.30
C GLY A 281 -20.31 14.39 -23.92
N GLN A 282 -19.34 14.90 -23.16
CA GLN A 282 -18.26 15.74 -23.69
C GLN A 282 -17.16 14.89 -24.33
N PRO A 283 -16.46 15.38 -25.37
CA PRO A 283 -15.28 14.70 -25.92
C PRO A 283 -14.22 14.46 -24.86
N SER A 284 -13.67 13.25 -24.81
CA SER A 284 -12.67 12.88 -23.80
C SER A 284 -11.26 13.34 -24.22
N THR A 285 -10.53 13.96 -23.29
CA THR A 285 -9.10 14.29 -23.38
C THR A 285 -8.26 13.45 -22.42
N ALA A 286 -8.77 12.27 -22.04
CA ALA A 286 -8.04 11.33 -21.18
C ALA A 286 -6.80 10.79 -21.90
N GLU A 287 -5.80 10.37 -21.12
CA GLU A 287 -4.50 9.93 -21.65
C GLU A 287 -4.59 8.88 -22.76
N PRO A 288 -5.42 7.80 -22.66
CA PRO A 288 -5.54 6.83 -23.75
C PRO A 288 -6.04 7.42 -25.07
N ILE A 289 -6.92 8.43 -24.98
CA ILE A 289 -7.46 9.11 -26.16
C ILE A 289 -6.39 10.01 -26.79
N LEU A 290 -5.63 10.72 -25.95
CA LEU A 290 -4.52 11.53 -26.45
C LEU A 290 -3.41 10.68 -27.06
N GLN A 291 -3.14 9.49 -26.51
CA GLN A 291 -2.17 8.53 -27.07
C GLN A 291 -2.58 8.08 -28.48
N GLU A 292 -3.87 7.81 -28.71
CA GLU A 292 -4.40 7.45 -30.01
C GLU A 292 -4.33 8.62 -30.99
N LEU A 293 -4.74 9.83 -30.56
CA LEU A 293 -4.64 11.04 -31.38
C LEU A 293 -3.19 11.43 -31.70
N ALA A 294 -2.25 11.16 -30.82
CA ALA A 294 -0.83 11.49 -30.98
C ALA A 294 -0.14 10.67 -32.08
N LEU A 295 -0.78 9.61 -32.59
CA LEU A 295 -0.27 8.86 -33.74
C LEU A 295 -0.30 9.70 -35.01
N ASP A 296 -1.35 10.53 -35.17
CA ASP A 296 -1.61 11.27 -36.39
C ASP A 296 -1.46 12.80 -36.23
N TYR A 297 -1.52 13.30 -34.99
CA TYR A 297 -1.57 14.73 -34.72
C TYR A 297 -0.47 15.18 -33.75
N PRO A 298 0.26 16.28 -34.03
CA PRO A 298 1.38 16.74 -33.23
C PRO A 298 0.96 17.32 -31.86
N LEU A 299 -0.14 18.09 -31.79
CA LEU A 299 -0.53 18.76 -30.55
C LEU A 299 -0.88 17.77 -29.40
N PRO A 300 -1.65 16.69 -29.61
CA PRO A 300 -1.84 15.67 -28.59
C PRO A 300 -0.54 15.05 -28.06
N LYS A 301 0.46 14.87 -28.91
CA LYS A 301 1.79 14.38 -28.53
C LYS A 301 2.50 15.34 -27.58
N VAL A 302 2.49 16.64 -27.91
CA VAL A 302 3.07 17.70 -27.06
C VAL A 302 2.34 17.76 -25.71
N ILE A 303 1.01 17.68 -25.70
CA ILE A 303 0.22 17.69 -24.46
C ILE A 303 0.55 16.47 -23.57
N LEU A 304 0.70 15.27 -24.14
CA LEU A 304 1.11 14.08 -23.39
C LEU A 304 2.48 14.25 -22.75
N GLU A 305 3.45 14.80 -23.50
CA GLU A 305 4.79 15.08 -22.99
C GLU A 305 4.74 16.11 -21.86
N CYS A 306 4.02 17.23 -22.04
CA CYS A 306 3.80 18.23 -21.00
C CYS A 306 3.21 17.63 -19.72
N ARG A 307 2.16 16.81 -19.84
CA ARG A 307 1.52 16.14 -18.69
C ARG A 307 2.49 15.22 -17.96
N GLY A 308 3.25 14.44 -18.71
CA GLY A 308 4.27 13.53 -18.16
C GLY A 308 5.34 14.28 -17.36
N LEU A 309 5.95 15.29 -17.96
CA LEU A 309 7.00 16.09 -17.34
C LEU A 309 6.49 16.94 -16.17
N SER A 310 5.30 17.53 -16.30
CA SER A 310 4.66 18.29 -15.23
C SER A 310 4.38 17.42 -14.00
N LYS A 311 3.90 16.18 -14.21
CA LYS A 311 3.72 15.20 -13.14
C LYS A 311 5.03 14.81 -12.47
N LEU A 312 6.09 14.56 -13.25
CA LEU A 312 7.42 14.26 -12.70
C LEU A 312 7.94 15.42 -11.85
N LYS A 313 7.83 16.66 -12.36
CA LYS A 313 8.27 17.86 -11.67
C LYS A 313 7.50 18.05 -10.37
N SER A 314 6.17 18.10 -10.42
CA SER A 314 5.35 18.38 -9.26
C SER A 314 5.41 17.28 -8.20
N THR A 315 5.46 16.01 -8.59
CA THR A 315 5.42 14.88 -7.65
C THR A 315 6.79 14.57 -7.03
N TYR A 316 7.86 14.67 -7.82
CA TYR A 316 9.18 14.20 -7.40
C TYR A 316 10.17 15.34 -7.19
N THR A 317 10.50 16.11 -8.24
CA THR A 317 11.61 17.07 -8.13
C THR A 317 11.29 18.27 -7.24
N ASP A 318 10.00 18.67 -7.13
CA ASP A 318 9.56 19.78 -6.28
C ASP A 318 9.11 19.33 -4.88
N GLN A 319 8.50 18.15 -4.75
CA GLN A 319 7.92 17.72 -3.48
C GLN A 319 8.84 16.85 -2.63
N LEU A 320 9.62 15.93 -3.21
CA LEU A 320 10.52 15.07 -2.41
C LEU A 320 11.53 15.86 -1.57
N PRO A 321 12.20 16.91 -2.08
CA PRO A 321 13.11 17.71 -1.27
C PRO A 321 12.44 18.37 -0.05
N LYS A 322 11.16 18.74 -0.15
CA LYS A 322 10.39 19.34 0.94
C LYS A 322 9.99 18.33 2.03
N GLN A 323 10.03 17.04 1.71
CA GLN A 323 9.71 15.95 2.63
C GLN A 323 10.93 15.42 3.38
N VAL A 324 12.10 15.96 3.12
CA VAL A 324 13.31 15.62 3.88
C VAL A 324 13.13 16.12 5.32
N ASN A 325 13.24 15.19 6.27
CA ASN A 325 13.20 15.51 7.68
C ASN A 325 14.46 16.29 8.08
N GLY A 326 14.30 17.43 8.76
CA GLY A 326 15.39 18.33 9.12
C GLY A 326 16.38 17.75 10.15
N GLU A 327 15.94 16.81 10.99
CA GLU A 327 16.79 16.18 12.01
C GLU A 327 17.64 15.04 11.43
N THR A 328 17.03 14.21 10.56
CA THR A 328 17.70 13.03 10.00
C THR A 328 18.36 13.28 8.64
N GLY A 329 17.97 14.34 7.94
CA GLY A 329 18.37 14.61 6.56
C GLY A 329 17.83 13.60 5.55
N ARG A 330 16.81 12.81 5.92
CA ARG A 330 16.27 11.69 5.14
C ARG A 330 14.78 11.85 4.90
N VAL A 331 14.28 11.12 3.91
CA VAL A 331 12.85 10.97 3.68
C VAL A 331 12.35 9.71 4.37
N HIS A 332 11.24 9.82 5.08
CA HIS A 332 10.61 8.74 5.84
C HIS A 332 9.21 8.50 5.30
N THR A 333 9.03 7.39 4.61
CA THR A 333 7.72 6.94 4.13
C THR A 333 6.97 6.16 5.21
N SER A 334 5.69 5.92 5.01
CA SER A 334 4.91 4.94 5.77
C SER A 334 4.54 3.77 4.87
N TYR A 335 4.88 2.54 5.28
CA TYR A 335 4.47 1.31 4.63
C TYR A 335 3.24 0.73 5.31
N HIS A 336 2.18 0.51 4.56
CA HIS A 336 0.91 -0.01 5.08
C HIS A 336 0.73 -1.48 4.70
N GLN A 337 0.47 -2.30 5.71
CA GLN A 337 0.21 -3.74 5.56
C GLN A 337 -1.26 -4.02 5.23
N ALA A 338 -2.20 -3.23 5.75
CA ALA A 338 -3.64 -3.48 5.75
C ALA A 338 -4.43 -2.63 4.74
N VAL A 339 -3.87 -2.34 3.57
CA VAL A 339 -4.51 -1.47 2.56
C VAL A 339 -4.83 -2.21 1.27
N THR A 340 -3.90 -3.02 0.75
CA THR A 340 -4.12 -3.72 -0.52
C THR A 340 -4.88 -5.02 -0.31
N ALA A 341 -5.78 -5.36 -1.23
CA ALA A 341 -6.57 -6.58 -1.11
C ALA A 341 -5.71 -7.87 -1.19
N THR A 342 -4.56 -7.81 -1.87
CA THR A 342 -3.72 -8.98 -2.22
C THR A 342 -2.53 -9.21 -1.29
N GLY A 343 -2.38 -8.47 -0.20
CA GLY A 343 -1.24 -8.63 0.72
C GLY A 343 0.01 -7.80 0.36
N ARG A 344 0.01 -7.07 -0.75
CA ARG A 344 1.12 -6.17 -1.08
C ARG A 344 1.21 -5.02 -0.08
N LEU A 345 2.42 -4.56 0.22
CA LEU A 345 2.61 -3.30 0.94
C LEU A 345 2.21 -2.12 0.04
N SER A 346 1.67 -1.08 0.64
CA SER A 346 1.54 0.23 -0.01
C SER A 346 2.42 1.26 0.70
N SER A 347 2.79 2.33 0.01
CA SER A 347 3.68 3.37 0.53
C SER A 347 3.03 4.74 0.37
N THR A 348 3.07 5.57 1.41
CA THR A 348 2.53 6.93 1.41
C THR A 348 3.45 7.91 2.12
N ASN A 349 3.36 9.18 1.78
CA ASN A 349 4.02 10.31 2.43
C ASN A 349 5.56 10.19 2.56
N PRO A 350 6.30 9.98 1.43
CA PRO A 350 5.88 9.88 0.04
C PRO A 350 5.61 8.44 -0.42
N ASN A 351 4.92 8.28 -1.56
CA ASN A 351 4.84 6.96 -2.20
C ASN A 351 6.16 6.65 -2.92
N LEU A 352 7.01 5.83 -2.30
CA LEU A 352 8.31 5.41 -2.85
C LEU A 352 8.20 4.21 -3.81
N GLN A 353 7.03 3.57 -3.94
CA GLN A 353 6.82 2.44 -4.85
C GLN A 353 6.53 2.87 -6.28
N ASN A 354 6.25 4.15 -6.52
CA ASN A 354 5.92 4.70 -7.84
C ASN A 354 7.05 5.54 -8.46
N ILE A 355 8.28 5.40 -7.99
CA ILE A 355 9.41 6.13 -8.57
C ILE A 355 9.61 5.68 -10.02
N PRO A 356 9.57 6.61 -11.00
CA PRO A 356 9.58 6.27 -12.41
C PRO A 356 10.91 5.66 -12.85
N ILE A 357 10.86 4.73 -13.81
CA ILE A 357 12.05 4.05 -14.36
C ILE A 357 12.06 3.98 -15.89
N ARG A 358 10.90 4.16 -16.54
CA ARG A 358 10.77 3.91 -17.99
C ARG A 358 11.40 5.02 -18.84
N THR A 359 11.27 6.27 -18.43
CA THR A 359 11.83 7.43 -19.14
C THR A 359 13.22 7.80 -18.62
N GLU A 360 13.96 8.56 -19.40
CA GLU A 360 15.28 9.06 -19.00
C GLU A 360 15.16 9.99 -17.77
N GLU A 361 14.19 10.90 -17.79
CA GLU A 361 13.89 11.81 -16.68
C GLU A 361 13.54 11.04 -15.41
N GLY A 362 12.74 9.97 -15.54
CA GLY A 362 12.39 9.08 -14.43
C GLY A 362 13.62 8.38 -13.84
N ARG A 363 14.51 7.87 -14.69
CA ARG A 363 15.77 7.25 -14.23
C ARG A 363 16.69 8.25 -13.53
N ARG A 364 16.69 9.52 -13.94
CA ARG A 364 17.45 10.59 -13.25
C ARG A 364 16.89 10.85 -11.84
N ILE A 365 15.56 10.84 -11.66
CA ILE A 365 14.93 10.92 -10.33
C ILE A 365 15.41 9.76 -9.44
N ARG A 366 15.48 8.53 -9.97
CA ARG A 366 15.99 7.38 -9.21
C ARG A 366 17.45 7.57 -8.76
N LYS A 367 18.29 8.21 -9.56
CA LYS A 367 19.70 8.50 -9.21
C LYS A 367 19.83 9.44 -8.00
N ALA A 368 18.78 10.19 -7.67
CA ALA A 368 18.79 11.05 -6.49
C ALA A 368 18.63 10.27 -5.17
N PHE A 369 18.23 9.01 -5.22
CA PHE A 369 18.24 8.12 -4.06
C PHE A 369 19.64 7.55 -3.90
N VAL A 370 20.33 7.97 -2.86
CA VAL A 370 21.75 7.69 -2.66
C VAL A 370 22.02 7.00 -1.32
N ALA A 371 23.14 6.28 -1.25
CA ALA A 371 23.67 5.82 0.02
C ALA A 371 24.50 6.93 0.68
N ARG A 372 24.69 6.85 2.00
CA ARG A 372 25.65 7.71 2.70
C ARG A 372 27.08 7.39 2.24
N GLU A 373 28.01 8.30 2.47
CA GLU A 373 29.42 8.09 2.16
C GLU A 373 29.96 6.79 2.81
N GLY A 374 30.69 6.00 2.04
CA GLY A 374 31.21 4.70 2.45
C GLY A 374 30.20 3.53 2.41
N TYR A 375 28.99 3.77 1.89
CA TYR A 375 27.94 2.75 1.71
C TYR A 375 27.46 2.71 0.28
N GLU A 376 26.84 1.58 -0.08
CA GLU A 376 26.23 1.36 -1.39
C GLU A 376 24.77 0.96 -1.24
N LEU A 377 23.95 1.29 -2.26
CA LEU A 377 22.59 0.77 -2.39
C LEU A 377 22.63 -0.57 -3.12
N ILE A 378 22.12 -1.59 -2.48
CA ILE A 378 21.95 -2.92 -3.07
C ILE A 378 20.47 -3.10 -3.41
N ALA A 379 20.18 -3.35 -4.69
CA ALA A 379 18.84 -3.67 -5.16
C ALA A 379 18.78 -5.12 -5.63
N ALA A 380 17.90 -5.91 -5.05
CA ALA A 380 17.61 -7.27 -5.47
C ALA A 380 16.14 -7.40 -5.86
N ASP A 381 15.89 -8.06 -6.98
CA ASP A 381 14.53 -8.27 -7.50
C ASP A 381 14.33 -9.73 -7.91
N TYR A 382 13.14 -10.25 -7.69
CA TYR A 382 12.79 -11.59 -8.16
C TYR A 382 12.48 -11.58 -9.65
N SER A 383 13.26 -12.31 -10.40
CA SER A 383 13.04 -12.47 -11.85
C SER A 383 11.76 -13.25 -12.14
N GLN A 384 10.81 -12.59 -12.82
CA GLN A 384 9.58 -13.23 -13.34
C GLN A 384 8.76 -13.97 -12.26
N ILE A 385 8.68 -13.43 -11.04
CA ILE A 385 8.10 -14.10 -9.88
C ILE A 385 6.67 -14.62 -10.14
N GLU A 386 5.82 -13.81 -10.78
CA GLU A 386 4.43 -14.18 -11.04
C GLU A 386 4.30 -15.32 -12.05
N LEU A 387 5.18 -15.38 -13.07
CA LEU A 387 5.23 -16.52 -14.00
C LEU A 387 5.74 -17.80 -13.32
N ARG A 388 6.69 -17.68 -12.40
CA ARG A 388 7.16 -18.83 -11.60
C ARG A 388 6.08 -19.35 -10.66
N ILE A 389 5.30 -18.44 -10.06
CA ILE A 389 4.15 -18.81 -9.23
C ILE A 389 3.06 -19.46 -10.10
N MET A 390 2.79 -18.94 -11.30
CA MET A 390 1.85 -19.57 -12.22
C MET A 390 2.32 -20.97 -12.61
N ALA A 391 3.59 -21.17 -12.91
CA ALA A 391 4.15 -22.50 -13.20
C ALA A 391 3.94 -23.47 -12.03
N HIS A 392 4.08 -22.98 -10.79
CA HIS A 392 3.86 -23.78 -9.58
C HIS A 392 2.38 -24.11 -9.37
N LEU A 393 1.48 -23.14 -9.49
CA LEU A 393 0.06 -23.31 -9.24
C LEU A 393 -0.65 -24.12 -10.33
N SER A 394 -0.21 -23.98 -11.58
CA SER A 394 -0.78 -24.70 -12.72
C SER A 394 -0.15 -26.08 -12.93
N GLU A 395 1.03 -26.32 -12.35
CA GLU A 395 1.87 -27.52 -12.59
C GLU A 395 2.10 -27.78 -14.09
N ASP A 396 2.01 -26.74 -14.92
CA ASP A 396 2.20 -26.85 -16.36
C ASP A 396 3.62 -27.31 -16.70
N GLU A 397 3.74 -28.47 -17.34
CA GLU A 397 5.04 -29.10 -17.66
C GLU A 397 5.91 -28.18 -18.53
N GLY A 398 5.31 -27.45 -19.47
CA GLY A 398 6.02 -26.54 -20.36
C GLY A 398 6.65 -25.39 -19.60
N LEU A 399 5.88 -24.75 -18.70
CA LEU A 399 6.38 -23.64 -17.85
C LEU A 399 7.41 -24.14 -16.83
N VAL A 400 7.12 -25.25 -16.13
CA VAL A 400 8.02 -25.82 -15.13
C VAL A 400 9.36 -26.21 -15.76
N THR A 401 9.34 -26.89 -16.91
CA THR A 401 10.53 -27.30 -17.64
C THR A 401 11.33 -26.09 -18.14
N ALA A 402 10.64 -25.06 -18.66
CA ALA A 402 11.30 -23.83 -19.11
C ALA A 402 12.06 -23.15 -17.96
N PHE A 403 11.45 -23.04 -16.77
CA PHE A 403 12.12 -22.46 -15.61
C PHE A 403 13.26 -23.31 -15.06
N ARG A 404 13.11 -24.65 -15.01
CA ARG A 404 14.19 -25.56 -14.58
C ARG A 404 15.41 -25.48 -15.49
N ASN A 405 15.20 -25.28 -16.79
CA ASN A 405 16.26 -25.14 -17.78
C ASN A 405 16.73 -23.70 -17.98
N ASN A 406 16.29 -22.74 -17.16
CA ASN A 406 16.61 -21.33 -17.28
C ASN A 406 16.31 -20.73 -18.67
N LEU A 407 15.29 -21.23 -19.37
CA LEU A 407 14.88 -20.71 -20.67
C LEU A 407 14.17 -19.36 -20.50
N ASP A 408 14.38 -18.48 -21.48
CA ASP A 408 13.62 -17.23 -21.58
C ASP A 408 12.21 -17.53 -22.09
N ILE A 409 11.23 -17.59 -21.16
CA ILE A 409 9.83 -17.90 -21.48
C ILE A 409 9.24 -16.92 -22.49
N HIS A 410 9.60 -15.63 -22.43
CA HIS A 410 9.09 -14.66 -23.39
C HIS A 410 9.65 -14.91 -24.77
N ARG A 411 10.91 -15.36 -24.87
CA ARG A 411 11.51 -15.74 -26.13
C ARG A 411 10.92 -17.05 -26.66
N ALA A 412 10.65 -18.03 -25.78
CA ALA A 412 10.00 -19.28 -26.16
C ALA A 412 8.58 -19.04 -26.69
N THR A 413 7.78 -18.23 -25.99
CA THR A 413 6.45 -17.83 -26.44
C THR A 413 6.51 -17.09 -27.78
N ALA A 414 7.48 -16.17 -27.95
CA ALA A 414 7.65 -15.44 -29.20
C ALA A 414 8.01 -16.37 -30.36
N ALA A 415 8.89 -17.35 -30.14
CA ALA A 415 9.26 -18.32 -31.15
C ALA A 415 8.04 -19.06 -31.72
N GLU A 416 7.14 -19.47 -30.85
CA GLU A 416 5.90 -20.16 -31.26
C GLU A 416 4.86 -19.24 -31.88
N VAL A 417 4.55 -18.14 -31.21
CA VAL A 417 3.53 -17.19 -31.68
C VAL A 417 3.89 -16.58 -33.04
N PHE A 418 5.18 -16.29 -33.27
CA PHE A 418 5.64 -15.67 -34.52
C PHE A 418 6.28 -16.66 -35.50
N GLY A 419 6.25 -17.98 -35.21
CA GLY A 419 6.80 -19.02 -36.09
C GLY A 419 8.31 -18.88 -36.33
N ARG A 420 9.07 -18.57 -35.28
CA ARG A 420 10.53 -18.38 -35.31
C ARG A 420 11.28 -19.52 -34.63
N THR A 421 12.57 -19.61 -34.90
CA THR A 421 13.46 -20.37 -34.00
C THR A 421 13.79 -19.52 -32.76
N LEU A 422 14.20 -20.13 -31.66
CA LEU A 422 14.56 -19.41 -30.44
C LEU A 422 15.61 -18.31 -30.67
N GLU A 423 16.62 -18.61 -31.51
CA GLU A 423 17.70 -17.67 -31.87
C GLU A 423 17.22 -16.58 -32.82
N GLY A 424 16.20 -16.87 -33.64
CA GLY A 424 15.65 -15.97 -34.64
C GLY A 424 14.61 -14.97 -34.13
N VAL A 425 14.24 -15.04 -32.84
CA VAL A 425 13.29 -14.13 -32.22
C VAL A 425 13.87 -12.73 -32.11
N LEU A 426 13.15 -11.73 -32.64
CA LEU A 426 13.50 -10.32 -32.58
C LEU A 426 13.12 -9.73 -31.21
N ASP A 427 13.78 -8.64 -30.82
CA ASP A 427 13.52 -7.98 -29.52
C ASP A 427 12.12 -7.36 -29.40
N ASN A 428 11.53 -6.92 -30.52
CA ASN A 428 10.14 -6.46 -30.55
C ASN A 428 9.16 -7.63 -30.39
N GLU A 429 9.41 -8.77 -31.03
CA GLU A 429 8.60 -10.00 -30.89
C GLU A 429 8.66 -10.53 -29.46
N ARG A 430 9.85 -10.55 -28.84
CA ARG A 430 10.01 -10.90 -27.42
C ARG A 430 9.25 -9.93 -26.49
N ARG A 431 9.22 -8.63 -26.80
CA ARG A 431 8.42 -7.64 -26.05
C ARG A 431 6.92 -7.89 -26.21
N SER A 432 6.46 -8.22 -27.42
CA SER A 432 5.07 -8.59 -27.65
C SER A 432 4.69 -9.88 -26.91
N ALA A 433 5.53 -10.90 -26.96
CA ALA A 433 5.32 -12.13 -26.19
C ALA A 433 5.31 -11.91 -24.67
N LYS A 434 6.11 -10.96 -24.16
CA LYS A 434 6.02 -10.55 -22.75
C LYS A 434 4.65 -9.97 -22.44
N ALA A 435 4.10 -9.13 -23.31
CA ALA A 435 2.76 -8.56 -23.14
C ALA A 435 1.67 -9.65 -23.23
N ILE A 436 1.83 -10.64 -24.13
CA ILE A 436 0.94 -11.80 -24.25
C ILE A 436 0.98 -12.62 -22.95
N ASN A 437 2.16 -13.05 -22.50
CA ASN A 437 2.32 -13.87 -21.32
C ASN A 437 1.66 -13.23 -20.08
N PHE A 438 1.98 -11.96 -19.79
CA PHE A 438 1.38 -11.28 -18.66
C PHE A 438 -0.11 -10.99 -18.86
N GLY A 439 -0.52 -10.59 -20.08
CA GLY A 439 -1.91 -10.33 -20.39
C GLY A 439 -2.79 -11.56 -20.17
N LEU A 440 -2.38 -12.70 -20.69
CA LEU A 440 -3.17 -13.94 -20.61
C LEU A 440 -3.21 -14.51 -19.20
N ILE A 441 -2.10 -14.51 -18.48
CA ILE A 441 -2.06 -14.92 -17.06
C ILE A 441 -3.00 -14.07 -16.21
N TYR A 442 -3.17 -12.79 -16.54
CA TYR A 442 -4.13 -11.90 -15.88
C TYR A 442 -5.55 -11.97 -16.44
N GLY A 443 -5.84 -12.93 -17.31
CA GLY A 443 -7.18 -13.13 -17.86
C GLY A 443 -7.60 -12.09 -18.90
N MET A 444 -6.64 -11.54 -19.65
CA MET A 444 -6.91 -10.59 -20.74
C MET A 444 -7.69 -11.28 -21.85
N SER A 445 -8.73 -10.61 -22.36
CA SER A 445 -9.50 -11.06 -23.50
C SER A 445 -8.79 -10.76 -24.84
N ALA A 446 -9.24 -11.42 -25.93
CA ALA A 446 -8.77 -11.12 -27.27
C ALA A 446 -8.91 -9.64 -27.66
N PHE A 447 -9.96 -8.98 -27.21
CA PHE A 447 -10.15 -7.54 -27.39
C PHE A 447 -9.06 -6.72 -26.68
N GLY A 448 -8.73 -7.07 -25.44
CA GLY A 448 -7.65 -6.42 -24.68
C GLY A 448 -6.28 -6.60 -25.34
N LEU A 449 -5.99 -7.83 -25.76
CA LEU A 449 -4.73 -8.17 -26.43
C LEU A 449 -4.60 -7.50 -27.80
N SER A 450 -5.67 -7.49 -28.60
CA SER A 450 -5.74 -6.79 -29.89
C SER A 450 -5.38 -5.30 -29.77
N ARG A 451 -5.93 -4.63 -28.76
CA ARG A 451 -5.62 -3.22 -28.50
C ARG A 451 -4.20 -3.00 -28.00
N GLN A 452 -3.71 -3.89 -27.16
CA GLN A 452 -2.37 -3.76 -26.57
C GLN A 452 -1.24 -3.96 -27.59
N LEU A 453 -1.45 -4.91 -28.54
CA LEU A 453 -0.49 -5.21 -29.59
C LEU A 453 -0.73 -4.45 -30.90
N ASN A 454 -1.87 -3.74 -31.00
CA ASN A 454 -2.33 -3.07 -32.22
C ASN A 454 -2.44 -4.04 -33.42
N ILE A 455 -3.10 -5.19 -33.19
CA ILE A 455 -3.34 -6.24 -34.17
C ILE A 455 -4.85 -6.51 -34.33
N PRO A 456 -5.29 -7.16 -35.43
CA PRO A 456 -6.67 -7.57 -35.58
C PRO A 456 -7.13 -8.53 -34.47
N MET A 457 -8.42 -8.44 -34.09
CA MET A 457 -8.99 -9.26 -33.02
C MET A 457 -8.88 -10.77 -33.31
N LYS A 458 -8.97 -11.16 -34.59
CA LYS A 458 -8.79 -12.55 -35.00
C LYS A 458 -7.39 -13.07 -34.73
N GLU A 459 -6.37 -12.28 -35.05
CA GLU A 459 -4.97 -12.60 -34.79
C GLU A 459 -4.68 -12.66 -33.27
N ALA A 460 -5.27 -11.75 -32.51
CA ALA A 460 -5.17 -11.80 -31.05
C ALA A 460 -5.79 -13.08 -30.47
N GLN A 461 -6.90 -13.57 -31.03
CA GLN A 461 -7.51 -14.84 -30.63
C GLN A 461 -6.61 -16.03 -30.99
N GLU A 462 -6.03 -16.03 -32.18
CA GLU A 462 -5.08 -17.07 -32.60
C GLU A 462 -3.86 -17.15 -31.66
N TYR A 463 -3.34 -16.01 -31.19
CA TYR A 463 -2.24 -15.98 -30.20
C TYR A 463 -2.68 -16.55 -28.83
N ILE A 464 -3.92 -16.29 -28.41
CA ILE A 464 -4.48 -16.85 -27.17
C ILE A 464 -4.60 -18.38 -27.30
N ASP A 465 -5.11 -18.86 -28.42
CA ASP A 465 -5.30 -20.30 -28.65
C ASP A 465 -3.96 -21.03 -28.68
N LEU A 466 -2.94 -20.50 -29.38
CA LEU A 466 -1.59 -21.03 -29.40
C LEU A 466 -0.94 -21.04 -28.00
N TYR A 467 -1.16 -19.98 -27.22
CA TYR A 467 -0.64 -19.90 -25.85
C TYR A 467 -1.20 -21.02 -24.97
N PHE A 468 -2.50 -21.26 -25.00
CA PHE A 468 -3.16 -22.28 -24.19
C PHE A 468 -2.96 -23.71 -24.75
N GLU A 469 -2.69 -23.85 -26.04
CA GLU A 469 -2.21 -25.12 -26.62
C GLU A 469 -0.81 -25.47 -26.08
N ARG A 470 0.05 -24.47 -25.96
CA ARG A 470 1.41 -24.62 -25.40
C ARG A 470 1.41 -24.86 -23.90
N TYR A 471 0.55 -24.19 -23.18
CA TYR A 471 0.46 -24.22 -21.72
C TYR A 471 -0.95 -24.64 -21.26
N PRO A 472 -1.34 -25.91 -21.52
CA PRO A 472 -2.70 -26.38 -21.19
C PRO A 472 -2.98 -26.38 -19.69
N GLY A 473 -1.97 -26.65 -18.85
CA GLY A 473 -2.09 -26.63 -17.39
C GLY A 473 -2.44 -25.25 -16.85
N VAL A 474 -1.99 -24.17 -17.53
CA VAL A 474 -2.39 -22.80 -17.15
C VAL A 474 -3.89 -22.59 -17.36
N LYS A 475 -4.44 -23.08 -18.49
CA LYS A 475 -5.88 -22.97 -18.76
C LYS A 475 -6.69 -23.77 -17.74
N GLU A 476 -6.29 -24.99 -17.46
CA GLU A 476 -6.94 -25.87 -16.47
C GLU A 476 -6.92 -25.23 -15.08
N TYR A 477 -5.80 -24.65 -14.66
CA TYR A 477 -5.69 -23.91 -13.42
C TYR A 477 -6.68 -22.74 -13.36
N MET A 478 -6.75 -21.93 -14.43
CA MET A 478 -7.64 -20.78 -14.51
C MET A 478 -9.12 -21.19 -14.40
N ASP A 479 -9.51 -22.25 -15.11
CA ASP A 479 -10.88 -22.75 -15.13
C ASP A 479 -11.26 -23.36 -13.75
N ARG A 480 -10.37 -24.17 -13.16
CA ARG A 480 -10.53 -24.71 -11.81
C ARG A 480 -10.66 -23.60 -10.76
N THR A 481 -9.79 -22.59 -10.80
CA THR A 481 -9.81 -21.48 -9.85
C THR A 481 -11.13 -20.68 -9.91
N ARG A 482 -11.72 -20.50 -11.11
CA ARG A 482 -13.05 -19.86 -11.22
C ARG A 482 -14.14 -20.67 -10.55
N ILE A 483 -14.13 -22.00 -10.72
CA ILE A 483 -15.11 -22.91 -10.11
C ILE A 483 -14.97 -22.89 -8.60
N GLU A 484 -13.76 -23.10 -8.07
CA GLU A 484 -13.47 -23.10 -6.64
C GLU A 484 -13.82 -21.75 -5.99
N ALA A 485 -13.50 -20.64 -6.66
CA ALA A 485 -13.86 -19.30 -6.20
C ALA A 485 -15.37 -19.09 -6.14
N ALA A 486 -16.13 -19.61 -7.12
CA ALA A 486 -17.59 -19.54 -7.11
C ALA A 486 -18.23 -20.37 -5.99
N GLU A 487 -17.63 -21.52 -5.65
CA GLU A 487 -18.10 -22.40 -4.56
C GLU A 487 -17.77 -21.85 -3.19
N HIS A 488 -16.54 -21.35 -2.98
CA HIS A 488 -16.04 -20.96 -1.67
C HIS A 488 -16.21 -19.47 -1.36
N GLY A 489 -16.38 -18.64 -2.38
CA GLY A 489 -16.46 -17.19 -2.25
C GLY A 489 -15.10 -16.50 -2.01
N PHE A 490 -13.98 -17.24 -2.06
CA PHE A 490 -12.64 -16.73 -1.90
C PHE A 490 -11.62 -17.56 -2.69
N VAL A 491 -10.41 -17.01 -2.84
CA VAL A 491 -9.21 -17.71 -3.32
C VAL A 491 -8.09 -17.59 -2.30
N GLU A 492 -7.10 -18.47 -2.38
CA GLU A 492 -5.97 -18.51 -1.44
C GLU A 492 -4.62 -18.37 -2.15
N THR A 493 -3.65 -17.78 -1.46
CA THR A 493 -2.23 -17.83 -1.85
C THR A 493 -1.63 -19.19 -1.50
N ILE A 494 -0.41 -19.48 -1.98
CA ILE A 494 0.34 -20.69 -1.60
C ILE A 494 0.64 -20.78 -0.10
N PHE A 495 0.52 -19.68 0.64
CA PHE A 495 0.67 -19.63 2.10
C PHE A 495 -0.67 -19.60 2.85
N GLY A 496 -1.81 -19.66 2.12
CA GLY A 496 -3.14 -19.72 2.69
C GLY A 496 -3.75 -18.37 3.05
N ARG A 497 -3.19 -17.26 2.58
CA ARG A 497 -3.86 -15.95 2.66
C ARG A 497 -5.10 -15.94 1.79
N ARG A 498 -6.24 -15.50 2.32
CA ARG A 498 -7.52 -15.46 1.61
C ARG A 498 -7.81 -14.09 1.02
N LEU A 499 -8.35 -14.10 -0.20
CA LEU A 499 -9.05 -12.95 -0.78
C LEU A 499 -10.50 -13.33 -1.06
N TYR A 500 -11.43 -12.69 -0.37
CA TYR A 500 -12.87 -12.87 -0.58
C TYR A 500 -13.35 -12.14 -1.83
N LEU A 501 -14.27 -12.77 -2.56
CA LEU A 501 -14.78 -12.33 -3.85
C LEU A 501 -16.32 -12.22 -3.82
N PRO A 502 -16.89 -11.20 -3.17
CA PRO A 502 -18.34 -11.11 -2.98
C PRO A 502 -19.12 -11.03 -4.31
N GLU A 503 -18.48 -10.56 -5.38
CA GLU A 503 -19.09 -10.41 -6.71
C GLU A 503 -18.90 -11.65 -7.61
N ILE A 504 -18.30 -12.74 -7.14
CA ILE A 504 -17.98 -13.92 -7.98
C ILE A 504 -19.23 -14.59 -8.54
N ASN A 505 -20.34 -14.54 -7.81
CA ASN A 505 -21.64 -15.07 -8.20
C ASN A 505 -22.66 -13.97 -8.57
N ALA A 506 -22.19 -12.75 -8.87
CA ALA A 506 -23.06 -11.65 -9.24
C ALA A 506 -23.88 -11.97 -10.51
N SER A 507 -25.15 -11.60 -10.51
CA SER A 507 -26.03 -11.72 -11.69
C SER A 507 -25.57 -10.80 -12.85
N ASN A 508 -24.96 -9.66 -12.50
CA ASN A 508 -24.38 -8.76 -13.49
C ASN A 508 -23.11 -9.37 -14.09
N PHE A 509 -23.14 -9.64 -15.39
CA PHE A 509 -22.05 -10.27 -16.14
C PHE A 509 -20.71 -9.53 -16.00
N GLN A 510 -20.71 -8.18 -16.07
CA GLN A 510 -19.47 -7.41 -15.99
C GLN A 510 -18.82 -7.48 -14.60
N ARG A 511 -19.62 -7.44 -13.53
CA ARG A 511 -19.14 -7.60 -12.15
C ARG A 511 -18.59 -8.99 -11.92
N ARG A 512 -19.33 -10.02 -12.34
CA ARG A 512 -18.86 -11.41 -12.24
C ARG A 512 -17.56 -11.63 -13.01
N GLN A 513 -17.46 -11.17 -14.25
CA GLN A 513 -16.25 -11.30 -15.06
C GLN A 513 -15.04 -10.56 -14.43
N ALA A 514 -15.29 -9.41 -13.79
CA ALA A 514 -14.24 -8.70 -13.05
C ALA A 514 -13.77 -9.53 -11.82
N ALA A 515 -14.70 -10.12 -11.08
CA ALA A 515 -14.38 -10.99 -9.95
C ALA A 515 -13.65 -12.27 -10.38
N GLU A 516 -14.03 -12.90 -11.49
CA GLU A 516 -13.33 -14.05 -12.09
C GLU A 516 -11.87 -13.72 -12.45
N ARG A 517 -11.62 -12.53 -13.04
CA ARG A 517 -10.24 -12.07 -13.29
C ARG A 517 -9.46 -11.86 -11.99
N THR A 518 -10.11 -11.30 -10.98
CA THR A 518 -9.50 -11.13 -9.66
C THR A 518 -9.19 -12.48 -9.03
N ALA A 519 -10.07 -13.48 -9.17
CA ALA A 519 -9.87 -14.84 -8.69
C ALA A 519 -8.59 -15.48 -9.24
N ILE A 520 -8.32 -15.28 -10.53
CA ILE A 520 -7.11 -15.81 -11.18
C ILE A 520 -5.84 -15.07 -10.72
N ASN A 521 -5.93 -13.74 -10.59
CA ASN A 521 -4.77 -12.89 -10.30
C ASN A 521 -4.35 -12.90 -8.83
N ALA A 522 -5.31 -12.95 -7.92
CA ALA A 522 -5.06 -12.78 -6.50
C ALA A 522 -4.14 -13.85 -5.90
N PRO A 523 -4.25 -15.15 -6.23
CA PRO A 523 -3.31 -16.16 -5.74
C PRO A 523 -1.87 -15.88 -6.15
N MET A 524 -1.62 -15.43 -7.38
CA MET A 524 -0.28 -15.10 -7.87
C MET A 524 0.28 -13.85 -7.20
N GLN A 525 -0.47 -12.76 -7.23
CA GLN A 525 -0.04 -11.48 -6.67
C GLN A 525 0.14 -11.57 -5.15
N GLY A 526 -0.77 -12.25 -4.47
CA GLY A 526 -0.70 -12.46 -3.04
C GLY A 526 0.45 -13.38 -2.63
N SER A 527 0.69 -14.45 -3.37
CA SER A 527 1.85 -15.33 -3.13
C SER A 527 3.17 -14.61 -3.36
N ALA A 528 3.26 -13.77 -4.40
CA ALA A 528 4.43 -12.91 -4.61
C ALA A 528 4.64 -11.95 -3.44
N ALA A 529 3.57 -11.33 -2.93
CA ALA A 529 3.63 -10.45 -1.77
C ALA A 529 4.11 -11.20 -0.52
N ASP A 530 3.59 -12.39 -0.26
CA ASP A 530 3.98 -13.22 0.88
C ASP A 530 5.46 -13.66 0.78
N ILE A 531 5.94 -14.03 -0.42
CA ILE A 531 7.35 -14.36 -0.67
C ILE A 531 8.26 -13.17 -0.36
N ILE A 532 7.92 -11.96 -0.84
CA ILE A 532 8.68 -10.73 -0.57
C ILE A 532 8.72 -10.44 0.94
N LYS A 533 7.59 -10.52 1.63
CA LYS A 533 7.50 -10.30 3.08
C LYS A 533 8.37 -11.30 3.86
N ARG A 534 8.30 -12.58 3.51
CA ARG A 534 9.16 -13.62 4.09
C ARG A 534 10.64 -13.37 3.79
N ALA A 535 10.96 -12.88 2.59
CA ALA A 535 12.33 -12.49 2.25
C ALA A 535 12.81 -11.30 3.10
N MET A 536 11.97 -10.28 3.30
CA MET A 536 12.28 -9.15 4.19
C MET A 536 12.60 -9.62 5.62
N ILE A 537 11.79 -10.53 6.17
CA ILE A 537 12.04 -11.11 7.51
C ILE A 537 13.38 -11.85 7.56
N LYS A 538 13.69 -12.67 6.55
CA LYS A 538 14.96 -13.42 6.49
C LYS A 538 16.17 -12.50 6.29
N VAL A 539 16.05 -11.49 5.44
CA VAL A 539 17.12 -10.50 5.22
C VAL A 539 17.39 -9.71 6.51
N ASP A 540 16.33 -9.29 7.21
CA ASP A 540 16.46 -8.61 8.49
C ASP A 540 17.19 -9.46 9.54
N ALA A 541 16.84 -10.74 9.63
CA ALA A 541 17.51 -11.67 10.55
C ALA A 541 18.97 -11.94 10.15
N TRP A 542 19.29 -11.92 8.87
CA TRP A 542 20.65 -12.10 8.37
C TRP A 542 21.53 -10.85 8.61
N LEU A 543 20.94 -9.64 8.57
CA LEU A 543 21.65 -8.38 8.79
C LEU A 543 21.96 -8.10 10.28
N LYS A 544 21.24 -8.73 11.21
CA LYS A 544 21.52 -8.70 12.67
C LYS A 544 22.65 -9.61 13.06
#